data_b1c85316ae83ea7fece80ff9620ae7fa
#
_entry.id   b1c85316ae83ea7fece80ff9620ae7fa
#
_cell.length_a   1.000
_cell.length_b   1.000
_cell.length_c   1.000
_cell.angle_alpha   90.00
_cell.angle_beta   90.00
_cell.angle_gamma   90.00
#
_symmetry.space_group_name_H-M   'P 1'
#
loop_
_entity.id
_entity.type
_entity.pdbx_description
1 polymer ?
#
loop_
_entity_poly.entity_id
_entity_poly.type
_entity_poly.pdbx_seq_one_letter_code
_entity_poly.pdbx_strand_id
1 'polypeptide(L)'
;DLYLTIPVDARSAAMGGAGVAISRGNNAVFHNGAATLSEAMHKGGVTYTYSPWMRDYESGYSLHSLGGFYKINKRNAILLGFRYFGYPEMDGIGEDASGIHPKEIAVAAGYAYEVIKNLSVSATFKYLYSDMGKIGNSNGASSVAFDLGILYKREIKDWEGAGWSVGIHASNLGPKIKYLTSKEALPAMVKVGGAADLPFASMHRLTLTADLGYRLSPDDVQALNVSAGAEYAWMEHLMLRGGYHYGDKNKGDASYATAGAGVEYAGVHLD
;
A
#
# COMPACT_ATOMS: atom_id res chain seq x y z
N ASP A 1 13.41 -7.32 -1.43
CA ASP A 1 12.42 -6.60 -0.56
C ASP A 1 11.75 -5.39 -1.22
N LEU A 2 12.12 -5.06 -2.49
CA LEU A 2 11.49 -3.95 -3.22
C LEU A 2 9.99 -4.17 -3.45
N TYR A 3 9.49 -5.42 -3.41
CA TYR A 3 8.06 -5.71 -3.51
C TYR A 3 7.20 -4.97 -2.46
N LEU A 4 7.81 -4.56 -1.33
CA LEU A 4 7.14 -3.77 -0.31
C LEU A 4 6.76 -2.36 -0.79
N THR A 5 7.35 -1.87 -1.87
CA THR A 5 7.05 -0.55 -2.46
C THR A 5 6.02 -0.62 -3.58
N ILE A 6 5.70 -1.81 -4.08
CA ILE A 6 4.70 -1.99 -5.16
C ILE A 6 3.31 -1.65 -4.60
N PRO A 7 2.49 -0.85 -5.32
CA PRO A 7 1.10 -0.60 -4.94
C PRO A 7 0.31 -1.91 -4.79
N VAL A 8 -0.43 -2.05 -3.71
CA VAL A 8 -1.11 -3.30 -3.33
C VAL A 8 -2.54 -3.40 -3.78
N ASP A 9 -3.13 -2.30 -4.17
CA ASP A 9 -4.53 -2.24 -4.58
C ASP A 9 -4.69 -1.42 -5.86
N ALA A 10 -5.69 -1.79 -6.66
CA ALA A 10 -5.92 -1.18 -7.96
C ALA A 10 -6.33 0.31 -7.84
N ARG A 11 -7.03 0.69 -6.76
CA ARG A 11 -7.42 2.07 -6.53
C ARG A 11 -6.22 3.00 -6.36
N SER A 12 -5.32 2.69 -5.43
CA SER A 12 -4.12 3.51 -5.21
C SER A 12 -3.19 3.46 -6.41
N ALA A 13 -3.04 2.28 -7.05
CA ALA A 13 -2.25 2.12 -8.27
C ALA A 13 -2.75 3.03 -9.39
N ALA A 14 -4.08 3.06 -9.63
CA ALA A 14 -4.70 3.91 -10.64
C ALA A 14 -4.61 5.41 -10.33
N MET A 15 -4.32 5.77 -9.08
CA MET A 15 -4.15 7.16 -8.63
C MET A 15 -2.66 7.53 -8.43
N GLY A 16 -1.76 6.94 -9.22
CA GLY A 16 -0.32 7.23 -9.19
C GLY A 16 0.40 6.68 -7.96
N GLY A 17 -0.19 5.78 -7.20
CA GLY A 17 0.36 5.26 -5.94
C GLY A 17 0.12 6.16 -4.73
N ALA A 18 -0.71 7.20 -4.85
CA ALA A 18 -1.15 8.00 -3.71
C ALA A 18 -2.08 7.18 -2.82
N GLY A 19 -1.81 7.12 -1.53
CA GLY A 19 -2.54 6.26 -0.60
C GLY A 19 -2.61 6.75 0.84
N VAL A 20 -1.77 7.71 1.23
CA VAL A 20 -1.62 8.14 2.63
C VAL A 20 -2.92 8.65 3.24
N ALA A 21 -3.71 9.41 2.47
CA ALA A 21 -4.93 10.03 2.96
C ALA A 21 -6.23 9.39 2.43
N ILE A 22 -6.16 8.55 1.38
CA ILE A 22 -7.34 7.96 0.71
C ILE A 22 -7.55 6.48 0.97
N SER A 23 -6.52 5.73 1.35
CA SER A 23 -6.62 4.27 1.55
C SER A 23 -7.31 3.96 2.86
N ARG A 24 -8.64 3.98 2.83
CA ARG A 24 -9.52 3.72 3.96
C ARG A 24 -9.89 2.23 4.01
N GLY A 25 -10.20 1.74 5.20
CA GLY A 25 -10.72 0.37 5.36
C GLY A 25 -9.69 -0.72 5.06
N ASN A 26 -10.01 -1.60 4.12
CA ASN A 26 -9.32 -2.87 3.89
C ASN A 26 -7.83 -2.73 3.56
N ASN A 27 -7.46 -1.73 2.76
CA ASN A 27 -6.08 -1.53 2.29
C ASN A 27 -5.27 -0.59 3.18
N ALA A 28 -5.86 0.00 4.21
CA ALA A 28 -5.17 0.93 5.09
C ALA A 28 -3.92 0.33 5.76
N VAL A 29 -3.91 -0.98 6.04
CA VAL A 29 -2.77 -1.71 6.62
C VAL A 29 -1.49 -1.60 5.77
N PHE A 30 -1.62 -1.37 4.46
CA PHE A 30 -0.48 -1.28 3.54
C PHE A 30 -0.06 0.17 3.24
N HIS A 31 -0.91 1.14 3.55
CA HIS A 31 -0.69 2.56 3.30
C HIS A 31 -0.57 3.33 4.62
N ASN A 32 -1.69 3.76 5.18
CA ASN A 32 -1.72 4.46 6.45
C ASN A 32 -2.83 3.88 7.33
N GLY A 33 -2.46 3.04 8.28
CA GLY A 33 -3.41 2.37 9.16
C GLY A 33 -4.34 3.32 9.93
N ALA A 34 -3.91 4.56 10.19
CA ALA A 34 -4.73 5.57 10.84
C ALA A 34 -5.98 5.94 10.01
N ALA A 35 -5.92 5.77 8.68
CA ALA A 35 -7.04 6.04 7.78
C ALA A 35 -8.22 5.05 7.95
N THR A 36 -8.01 3.90 8.59
CA THR A 36 -9.06 2.91 8.85
C THR A 36 -10.24 3.50 9.65
N LEU A 37 -9.95 4.37 10.61
CA LEU A 37 -10.99 4.99 11.44
C LEU A 37 -11.79 6.07 10.69
N SER A 38 -11.31 6.51 9.52
CA SER A 38 -12.03 7.42 8.64
C SER A 38 -13.04 6.72 7.73
N GLU A 39 -13.03 5.37 7.67
CA GLU A 39 -14.07 4.59 7.01
C GLU A 39 -15.38 4.75 7.78
N ALA A 40 -16.41 5.28 7.14
CA ALA A 40 -17.65 5.62 7.82
C ALA A 40 -18.70 4.48 7.76
N MET A 41 -18.75 3.76 6.64
CA MET A 41 -19.88 2.87 6.31
C MET A 41 -19.74 1.47 6.90
N HIS A 42 -18.51 0.93 7.03
CA HIS A 42 -18.33 -0.47 7.39
C HIS A 42 -17.62 -0.64 8.75
N LYS A 43 -18.07 -1.63 9.51
CA LYS A 43 -17.44 -2.04 10.76
C LYS A 43 -16.19 -2.89 10.51
N GLY A 44 -16.13 -3.57 9.39
CA GLY A 44 -15.01 -4.41 8.97
C GLY A 44 -15.13 -4.79 7.51
N GLY A 45 -14.05 -5.27 6.95
CA GLY A 45 -14.01 -5.72 5.58
C GLY A 45 -12.69 -6.42 5.26
N VAL A 46 -12.67 -7.10 4.13
CA VAL A 46 -11.53 -7.83 3.59
C VAL A 46 -11.41 -7.53 2.11
N THR A 47 -10.19 -7.43 1.62
CA THR A 47 -9.88 -7.26 0.20
C THR A 47 -8.79 -8.22 -0.22
N TYR A 48 -8.87 -8.70 -1.45
CA TYR A 48 -7.82 -9.46 -2.11
C TYR A 48 -7.48 -8.81 -3.44
N THR A 49 -6.20 -8.65 -3.71
CA THR A 49 -5.69 -8.12 -4.98
C THR A 49 -4.66 -9.09 -5.55
N TYR A 50 -4.82 -9.40 -6.83
CA TYR A 50 -3.83 -10.09 -7.65
C TYR A 50 -3.27 -9.12 -8.68
N SER A 51 -1.95 -8.97 -8.71
CA SER A 51 -1.26 -8.11 -9.67
C SER A 51 -0.17 -8.92 -10.39
N PRO A 52 -0.36 -9.23 -11.70
CA PRO A 52 0.73 -9.75 -12.52
C PRO A 52 1.74 -8.63 -12.73
N TRP A 53 2.98 -8.85 -12.27
CA TRP A 53 4.02 -7.83 -12.28
C TRP A 53 5.00 -8.06 -13.44
N MET A 54 5.52 -6.98 -14.04
CA MET A 54 6.53 -7.01 -15.12
C MET A 54 6.19 -7.89 -16.33
N ARG A 55 4.91 -8.07 -16.64
CA ARG A 55 4.40 -9.00 -17.66
C ARG A 55 4.97 -8.78 -19.06
N ASP A 56 5.30 -7.52 -19.39
CA ASP A 56 5.84 -7.14 -20.70
C ASP A 56 7.36 -7.41 -20.83
N TYR A 57 8.06 -7.67 -19.71
CA TYR A 57 9.47 -7.98 -19.69
C TYR A 57 9.73 -9.47 -19.48
N GLU A 58 9.08 -10.06 -18.49
CA GLU A 58 9.22 -11.47 -18.14
C GLU A 58 7.95 -11.97 -17.46
N SER A 59 7.43 -13.11 -17.92
CA SER A 59 6.26 -13.74 -17.29
C SER A 59 6.65 -14.48 -16.01
N GLY A 60 5.72 -14.56 -15.06
CA GLY A 60 5.91 -15.35 -13.84
C GLY A 60 6.04 -14.55 -12.55
N TYR A 61 6.26 -13.23 -12.61
CA TYR A 61 6.15 -12.38 -11.42
C TYR A 61 4.69 -12.16 -11.03
N SER A 62 4.39 -12.32 -9.77
CA SER A 62 3.04 -12.08 -9.26
C SER A 62 3.05 -11.53 -7.84
N LEU A 63 2.19 -10.54 -7.59
CA LEU A 63 1.92 -10.02 -6.26
C LEU A 63 0.50 -10.39 -5.85
N HIS A 64 0.36 -11.05 -4.73
CA HIS A 64 -0.90 -11.33 -4.07
C HIS A 64 -0.95 -10.53 -2.76
N SER A 65 -2.03 -9.82 -2.54
CA SER A 65 -2.24 -9.01 -1.32
C SER A 65 -3.61 -9.31 -0.73
N LEU A 66 -3.65 -9.56 0.56
CA LEU A 66 -4.88 -9.72 1.33
C LEU A 66 -4.85 -8.71 2.47
N GLY A 67 -5.79 -7.80 2.50
CA GLY A 67 -5.92 -6.78 3.54
C GLY A 67 -7.27 -6.85 4.22
N GLY A 68 -7.31 -6.45 5.49
CA GLY A 68 -8.56 -6.39 6.22
C GLY A 68 -8.47 -5.55 7.48
N PHE A 69 -9.63 -5.15 7.95
CA PHE A 69 -9.76 -4.41 9.20
C PHE A 69 -11.03 -4.80 9.94
N TYR A 70 -11.03 -4.51 11.24
CA TYR A 70 -12.22 -4.60 12.07
C TYR A 70 -12.20 -3.47 13.12
N LYS A 71 -13.25 -2.67 13.16
CA LYS A 71 -13.45 -1.63 14.19
C LYS A 71 -14.01 -2.27 15.45
N ILE A 72 -13.23 -2.27 16.51
CA ILE A 72 -13.67 -2.71 17.83
C ILE A 72 -14.76 -1.75 18.33
N ASN A 73 -14.54 -0.46 18.12
CA ASN A 73 -15.48 0.63 18.39
C ASN A 73 -15.16 1.84 17.51
N LYS A 74 -15.83 2.99 17.75
CA LYS A 74 -15.63 4.22 16.96
C LYS A 74 -14.19 4.78 17.02
N ARG A 75 -13.42 4.42 18.04
CA ARG A 75 -12.08 4.97 18.29
C ARG A 75 -10.96 3.95 18.09
N ASN A 76 -11.27 2.67 17.88
CA ASN A 76 -10.29 1.60 17.89
C ASN A 76 -10.55 0.62 16.74
N ALA A 77 -9.50 0.29 15.99
CA ALA A 77 -9.55 -0.73 14.95
C ALA A 77 -8.29 -1.58 14.95
N ILE A 78 -8.45 -2.84 14.57
CA ILE A 78 -7.37 -3.77 14.24
C ILE A 78 -7.28 -3.93 12.73
N LEU A 79 -6.07 -4.16 12.24
CA LEU A 79 -5.76 -4.34 10.84
C LEU A 79 -4.91 -5.59 10.66
N LEU A 80 -5.17 -6.33 9.60
CA LEU A 80 -4.37 -7.48 9.19
C LEU A 80 -4.01 -7.35 7.71
N GLY A 81 -2.78 -7.75 7.38
CA GLY A 81 -2.29 -7.72 6.02
C GLY A 81 -1.41 -8.93 5.72
N PHE A 82 -1.50 -9.41 4.50
CA PHE A 82 -0.65 -10.46 3.96
C PHE A 82 -0.24 -10.08 2.54
N ARG A 83 1.05 -10.25 2.22
CA ARG A 83 1.59 -10.12 0.87
C ARG A 83 2.39 -11.35 0.53
N TYR A 84 2.24 -11.81 -0.69
CA TYR A 84 3.07 -12.83 -1.30
C TYR A 84 3.56 -12.33 -2.64
N PHE A 85 4.86 -12.31 -2.84
CA PHE A 85 5.49 -11.99 -4.12
C PHE A 85 6.20 -13.22 -4.64
N GLY A 86 5.74 -13.74 -5.78
CA GLY A 86 6.33 -14.87 -6.48
C GLY A 86 7.19 -14.40 -7.63
N TYR A 87 8.33 -15.05 -7.79
CA TYR A 87 9.24 -14.87 -8.93
C TYR A 87 9.03 -15.98 -9.94
N PRO A 88 9.43 -15.81 -11.20
CA PRO A 88 9.48 -16.91 -12.15
C PRO A 88 10.40 -18.01 -11.68
N GLU A 89 10.21 -19.21 -12.22
CA GLU A 89 11.14 -20.31 -12.02
C GLU A 89 12.52 -19.95 -12.57
N MET A 90 13.55 -20.17 -11.77
CA MET A 90 14.94 -19.92 -12.14
C MET A 90 15.67 -21.25 -12.20
N ASP A 91 16.58 -21.39 -13.16
CA ASP A 91 17.44 -22.57 -13.23
C ASP A 91 18.33 -22.67 -11.99
N GLY A 92 18.37 -23.85 -11.39
CA GLY A 92 19.25 -24.15 -10.26
C GLY A 92 20.71 -24.16 -10.68
N ILE A 93 21.62 -23.92 -9.76
CA ILE A 93 23.07 -23.97 -9.99
C ILE A 93 23.60 -25.30 -9.41
N GLY A 94 24.21 -26.15 -10.25
CA GLY A 94 24.88 -27.39 -9.84
C GLY A 94 24.18 -28.67 -10.30
N GLU A 95 24.60 -29.83 -9.77
CA GLU A 95 24.09 -31.15 -10.17
C GLU A 95 22.64 -31.42 -9.78
N ASP A 96 22.09 -30.65 -8.81
CA ASP A 96 20.68 -30.64 -8.41
C ASP A 96 19.90 -29.46 -9.02
N ALA A 97 20.06 -29.22 -10.33
CA ALA A 97 19.42 -28.15 -11.08
C ALA A 97 17.90 -28.30 -11.26
N SER A 98 17.17 -28.72 -10.24
CA SER A 98 15.71 -28.58 -10.19
C SER A 98 15.37 -27.09 -10.04
N GLY A 99 14.40 -26.60 -10.81
CA GLY A 99 13.99 -25.21 -10.82
C GLY A 99 13.76 -24.63 -9.43
N ILE A 100 14.28 -23.43 -9.21
CA ILE A 100 14.11 -22.67 -7.96
C ILE A 100 12.91 -21.76 -8.14
N HIS A 101 12.02 -21.72 -7.15
CA HIS A 101 10.87 -20.80 -7.09
C HIS A 101 11.05 -19.77 -5.97
N PRO A 102 11.77 -18.67 -6.22
CA PRO A 102 11.96 -17.64 -5.20
C PRO A 102 10.63 -16.98 -4.82
N LYS A 103 10.52 -16.59 -3.56
CA LYS A 103 9.32 -15.94 -3.03
C LYS A 103 9.63 -15.05 -1.85
N GLU A 104 8.82 -14.02 -1.69
CA GLU A 104 8.85 -13.14 -0.54
C GLU A 104 7.45 -13.04 0.09
N ILE A 105 7.40 -13.02 1.41
CA ILE A 105 6.16 -13.00 2.19
C ILE A 105 6.26 -11.88 3.22
N ALA A 106 5.18 -11.12 3.38
CA ALA A 106 5.01 -10.21 4.51
C ALA A 106 3.67 -10.46 5.19
N VAL A 107 3.71 -10.59 6.52
CA VAL A 107 2.52 -10.64 7.37
C VAL A 107 2.51 -9.39 8.22
N ALA A 108 1.39 -8.68 8.25
CA ALA A 108 1.23 -7.43 8.97
C ALA A 108 0.07 -7.50 9.96
N ALA A 109 0.28 -6.96 11.15
CA ALA A 109 -0.75 -6.75 12.15
C ALA A 109 -0.65 -5.32 12.69
N GLY A 110 -1.75 -4.58 12.62
CA GLY A 110 -1.80 -3.18 12.98
C GLY A 110 -2.93 -2.83 13.94
N TYR A 111 -2.76 -1.70 14.60
CA TYR A 111 -3.76 -1.11 15.47
C TYR A 111 -3.87 0.38 15.19
N ALA A 112 -5.10 0.87 15.08
CA ALA A 112 -5.42 2.28 14.89
C ALA A 112 -6.24 2.81 16.08
N TYR A 113 -5.93 4.03 16.49
CA TYR A 113 -6.57 4.71 17.62
C TYR A 113 -6.87 6.18 17.31
N GLU A 114 -8.11 6.62 17.58
CA GLU A 114 -8.48 8.03 17.51
C GLU A 114 -8.12 8.71 18.84
N VAL A 115 -7.03 9.47 18.82
CA VAL A 115 -6.49 10.16 20.01
C VAL A 115 -7.42 11.26 20.49
N ILE A 116 -7.81 12.12 19.56
CA ILE A 116 -8.82 13.16 19.73
C ILE A 116 -9.73 13.14 18.50
N LYS A 117 -10.88 13.78 18.58
CA LYS A 117 -11.81 13.86 17.44
C LYS A 117 -11.09 14.25 16.16
N ASN A 118 -11.28 13.45 15.12
CA ASN A 118 -10.70 13.63 13.78
C ASN A 118 -9.19 13.38 13.66
N LEU A 119 -8.47 13.07 14.73
CA LEU A 119 -7.04 12.76 14.68
C LEU A 119 -6.82 11.31 15.11
N SER A 120 -6.37 10.50 14.17
CA SER A 120 -6.06 9.09 14.39
C SER A 120 -4.57 8.82 14.23
N VAL A 121 -4.09 7.83 14.96
CA VAL A 121 -2.73 7.30 14.85
C VAL A 121 -2.79 5.79 14.63
N SER A 122 -1.74 5.22 14.07
CA SER A 122 -1.62 3.78 13.93
C SER A 122 -0.18 3.31 14.08
N ALA A 123 -0.05 2.06 14.50
CA ALA A 123 1.21 1.30 14.46
C ALA A 123 0.92 -0.06 13.84
N THR A 124 1.79 -0.50 12.93
CA THR A 124 1.70 -1.81 12.28
C THR A 124 3.03 -2.52 12.43
N PHE A 125 3.01 -3.75 12.92
CA PHE A 125 4.14 -4.66 12.94
C PHE A 125 4.09 -5.54 11.69
N LYS A 126 5.25 -5.79 11.07
CA LYS A 126 5.41 -6.68 9.92
C LYS A 126 6.46 -7.73 10.20
N TYR A 127 6.16 -8.97 9.89
CA TYR A 127 7.14 -10.05 9.75
C TYR A 127 7.41 -10.29 8.27
N LEU A 128 8.67 -10.29 7.89
CA LEU A 128 9.14 -10.42 6.51
C LEU A 128 9.93 -11.72 6.37
N TYR A 129 9.64 -12.50 5.34
CA TYR A 129 10.36 -13.70 4.99
C TYR A 129 10.70 -13.68 3.50
N SER A 130 11.95 -13.95 3.16
CA SER A 130 12.46 -13.99 1.79
C SER A 130 13.18 -15.31 1.56
N ASP A 131 12.72 -16.07 0.57
CA ASP A 131 13.32 -17.31 0.11
C ASP A 131 13.74 -17.14 -1.35
N MET A 132 15.03 -16.92 -1.57
CA MET A 132 15.61 -16.73 -2.91
C MET A 132 16.09 -18.05 -3.54
N GLY A 133 15.62 -19.19 -3.00
CA GLY A 133 16.04 -20.53 -3.42
C GLY A 133 17.22 -21.07 -2.60
N LYS A 134 17.42 -22.35 -2.70
CA LYS A 134 18.52 -23.02 -1.99
C LYS A 134 19.84 -22.72 -2.69
N ILE A 135 20.69 -21.93 -2.06
CA ILE A 135 22.11 -21.83 -2.39
C ILE A 135 22.86 -22.47 -1.23
N GLY A 136 23.23 -23.74 -1.39
CA GLY A 136 23.84 -24.54 -0.31
C GLY A 136 22.83 -24.84 0.82
N ASN A 137 23.21 -24.56 2.09
CA ASN A 137 22.37 -24.79 3.27
C ASN A 137 21.48 -23.57 3.64
N SER A 138 21.21 -22.64 2.73
CA SER A 138 20.38 -21.47 3.02
C SER A 138 18.90 -21.82 3.14
N ASN A 139 18.28 -21.46 4.26
CA ASN A 139 16.86 -21.65 4.56
C ASN A 139 16.04 -20.35 4.45
N GLY A 140 16.39 -19.46 3.53
CA GLY A 140 15.77 -18.15 3.45
C GLY A 140 16.26 -17.15 4.51
N ALA A 141 15.74 -15.94 4.47
CA ALA A 141 16.05 -14.85 5.38
C ALA A 141 14.78 -14.25 5.95
N SER A 142 14.85 -13.73 7.18
CA SER A 142 13.71 -13.06 7.81
C SER A 142 14.12 -11.75 8.46
N SER A 143 13.17 -10.84 8.57
CA SER A 143 13.32 -9.57 9.27
C SER A 143 11.97 -9.14 9.83
N VAL A 144 12.00 -8.04 10.58
CA VAL A 144 10.81 -7.38 11.09
C VAL A 144 10.82 -5.91 10.66
N ALA A 145 9.64 -5.34 10.51
CA ALA A 145 9.50 -3.92 10.23
C ALA A 145 8.29 -3.34 10.97
N PHE A 146 8.30 -2.02 11.11
CA PHE A 146 7.20 -1.27 11.71
C PHE A 146 6.77 -0.16 10.75
N ASP A 147 5.47 0.10 10.75
CA ASP A 147 4.90 1.29 10.12
C ASP A 147 4.21 2.14 11.19
N LEU A 148 4.30 3.44 11.03
CA LEU A 148 3.62 4.42 11.87
C LEU A 148 2.79 5.34 11.00
N GLY A 149 1.55 5.61 11.41
CA GLY A 149 0.63 6.44 10.67
C GLY A 149 -0.04 7.49 11.55
N ILE A 150 -0.28 8.66 10.96
CA ILE A 150 -1.09 9.73 11.53
C ILE A 150 -2.05 10.18 10.44
N LEU A 151 -3.31 10.44 10.78
CA LEU A 151 -4.29 11.04 9.88
C LEU A 151 -5.16 12.03 10.63
N TYR A 152 -5.29 13.22 10.07
CA TYR A 152 -6.30 14.19 10.45
C TYR A 152 -7.32 14.34 9.33
N LYS A 153 -8.61 14.19 9.65
CA LYS A 153 -9.72 14.32 8.70
C LYS A 153 -10.72 15.34 9.20
N ARG A 154 -11.25 16.16 8.31
CA ARG A 154 -12.30 17.14 8.64
C ARG A 154 -13.33 17.25 7.54
N GLU A 155 -14.59 17.32 7.93
CA GLU A 155 -15.70 17.66 7.04
C GLU A 155 -15.72 19.17 6.77
N ILE A 156 -16.12 19.53 5.55
CA ILE A 156 -16.30 20.95 5.16
C ILE A 156 -17.69 21.35 5.62
N LYS A 157 -17.75 22.40 6.42
CA LYS A 157 -19.00 22.95 6.92
C LYS A 157 -19.87 23.43 5.75
N ASP A 158 -21.18 23.21 5.84
CA ASP A 158 -22.18 23.64 4.86
C ASP A 158 -22.05 22.99 3.47
N TRP A 159 -21.25 21.91 3.35
CA TRP A 159 -21.15 21.11 2.15
C TRP A 159 -21.19 19.61 2.52
N GLU A 160 -22.40 19.06 2.50
CA GLU A 160 -22.66 17.69 2.95
C GLU A 160 -21.84 16.65 2.18
N GLY A 161 -21.15 15.79 2.93
CA GLY A 161 -20.28 14.74 2.40
C GLY A 161 -18.93 15.24 1.88
N ALA A 162 -18.70 16.56 1.81
CA ALA A 162 -17.40 17.11 1.47
C ALA A 162 -16.45 17.07 2.67
N GLY A 163 -15.20 16.79 2.40
CA GLY A 163 -14.18 16.70 3.44
C GLY A 163 -12.76 16.75 2.88
N TRP A 164 -11.82 16.93 3.77
CA TRP A 164 -10.40 16.83 3.46
C TRP A 164 -9.68 16.05 4.54
N SER A 165 -8.56 15.49 4.17
CA SER A 165 -7.69 14.76 5.08
C SER A 165 -6.23 15.04 4.76
N VAL A 166 -5.40 15.02 5.80
CA VAL A 166 -3.94 15.07 5.68
C VAL A 166 -3.35 13.99 6.57
N GLY A 167 -2.28 13.38 6.13
CA GLY A 167 -1.66 12.30 6.88
C GLY A 167 -0.15 12.25 6.69
N ILE A 168 0.48 11.54 7.61
CA ILE A 168 1.89 11.18 7.57
C ILE A 168 1.98 9.68 7.76
N HIS A 169 2.83 9.04 6.99
CA HIS A 169 3.08 7.61 7.08
C HIS A 169 4.57 7.32 6.95
N ALA A 170 5.15 6.70 7.97
CA ALA A 170 6.49 6.14 7.94
C ALA A 170 6.38 4.63 7.83
N SER A 171 7.01 4.02 6.83
CA SER A 171 6.86 2.61 6.51
C SER A 171 8.18 1.87 6.45
N ASN A 172 8.12 0.55 6.70
CA ASN A 172 9.22 -0.40 6.59
C ASN A 172 10.43 -0.04 7.47
N LEU A 173 10.17 0.55 8.63
CA LEU A 173 11.20 0.88 9.61
C LEU A 173 11.66 -0.40 10.31
N GLY A 174 12.88 -0.85 10.07
CA GLY A 174 13.38 -2.10 10.65
C GLY A 174 14.85 -2.37 10.36
N PRO A 175 15.40 -3.44 10.95
CA PRO A 175 16.77 -3.85 10.69
C PRO A 175 16.92 -4.40 9.27
N LYS A 176 18.16 -4.42 8.80
CA LYS A 176 18.52 -5.05 7.53
C LYS A 176 18.18 -6.55 7.57
N ILE A 177 17.59 -7.07 6.51
CA ILE A 177 17.43 -8.52 6.33
C ILE A 177 18.80 -9.15 6.06
N LYS A 178 19.09 -10.25 6.71
CA LYS A 178 20.37 -10.93 6.61
C LYS A 178 20.23 -12.18 5.75
N TYR A 179 20.87 -12.17 4.61
CA TYR A 179 21.13 -13.35 3.80
C TYR A 179 22.48 -13.98 4.22
N LEU A 180 22.84 -15.12 3.64
CA LEU A 180 24.10 -15.80 3.98
C LEU A 180 25.34 -14.92 3.86
N THR A 181 25.43 -14.17 2.76
CA THR A 181 26.61 -13.39 2.37
C THR A 181 26.38 -11.88 2.33
N SER A 182 25.12 -11.43 2.42
CA SER A 182 24.75 -10.01 2.32
C SER A 182 23.75 -9.57 3.37
N LYS A 183 23.63 -8.26 3.53
CA LYS A 183 22.62 -7.62 4.36
C LYS A 183 21.94 -6.55 3.52
N GLU A 184 20.66 -6.73 3.28
CA GLU A 184 19.84 -5.82 2.48
C GLU A 184 19.04 -4.90 3.39
N ALA A 185 19.07 -3.59 3.11
CA ALA A 185 18.28 -2.62 3.85
C ALA A 185 16.81 -2.68 3.38
N LEU A 186 15.88 -2.61 4.33
CA LEU A 186 14.46 -2.50 4.01
C LEU A 186 14.18 -1.15 3.33
N PRO A 187 13.21 -1.08 2.40
CA PRO A 187 12.86 0.15 1.71
C PRO A 187 12.05 1.09 2.62
N ALA A 188 12.72 1.64 3.63
CA ALA A 188 12.10 2.57 4.55
C ALA A 188 11.73 3.87 3.84
N MET A 189 10.54 4.38 4.11
CA MET A 189 9.98 5.56 3.45
C MET A 189 9.16 6.40 4.42
N VAL A 190 9.20 7.72 4.25
CA VAL A 190 8.24 8.64 4.87
C VAL A 190 7.44 9.31 3.76
N LYS A 191 6.12 9.34 3.94
CA LYS A 191 5.19 10.03 3.04
C LYS A 191 4.33 11.01 3.83
N VAL A 192 4.08 12.17 3.23
CA VAL A 192 3.05 13.12 3.65
C VAL A 192 2.03 13.20 2.53
N GLY A 193 0.76 13.07 2.85
CA GLY A 193 -0.28 13.05 1.85
C GLY A 193 -1.51 13.84 2.26
N GLY A 194 -2.25 14.30 1.26
CA GLY A 194 -3.51 14.98 1.44
C GLY A 194 -4.56 14.50 0.45
N ALA A 195 -5.83 14.61 0.84
CA ALA A 195 -6.94 14.31 -0.03
C ALA A 195 -8.13 15.24 0.22
N ALA A 196 -8.94 15.43 -0.80
CA ALA A 196 -10.21 16.13 -0.73
C ALA A 196 -11.31 15.28 -1.38
N ASP A 197 -12.40 15.09 -0.67
CA ASP A 197 -13.64 14.45 -1.15
C ASP A 197 -14.66 15.56 -1.44
N LEU A 198 -15.07 15.69 -2.68
CA LEU A 198 -15.88 16.80 -3.19
C LEU A 198 -17.14 16.26 -3.89
N PRO A 199 -18.24 16.00 -3.15
CA PRO A 199 -19.51 15.66 -3.80
C PRO A 199 -20.03 16.90 -4.54
N PHE A 200 -20.52 16.69 -5.76
CA PHE A 200 -21.16 17.75 -6.55
C PHE A 200 -22.37 17.16 -7.29
N ALA A 201 -23.49 17.87 -7.30
CA ALA A 201 -24.76 17.28 -7.67
C ALA A 201 -25.08 15.99 -6.85
N SER A 202 -26.29 15.48 -6.90
CA SER A 202 -26.76 14.43 -5.99
C SER A 202 -26.14 13.04 -6.20
N MET A 203 -25.39 12.83 -7.29
CA MET A 203 -24.90 11.49 -7.68
C MET A 203 -23.42 11.47 -8.06
N HIS A 204 -22.71 12.55 -7.87
CA HIS A 204 -21.35 12.72 -8.36
C HIS A 204 -20.39 13.06 -7.22
N ARG A 205 -19.23 12.44 -7.20
CA ARG A 205 -18.14 12.76 -6.28
C ARG A 205 -16.82 12.81 -7.02
N LEU A 206 -16.01 13.79 -6.69
CA LEU A 206 -14.61 13.89 -7.10
C LEU A 206 -13.73 13.74 -5.86
N THR A 207 -12.83 12.78 -5.87
CA THR A 207 -11.76 12.67 -4.87
C THR A 207 -10.44 13.07 -5.52
N LEU A 208 -9.75 14.02 -4.92
CA LEU A 208 -8.41 14.43 -5.32
C LEU A 208 -7.42 14.02 -4.23
N THR A 209 -6.23 13.58 -4.62
CA THR A 209 -5.17 13.20 -3.66
C THR A 209 -3.79 13.52 -4.18
N ALA A 210 -2.86 13.81 -3.26
CA ALA A 210 -1.45 13.91 -3.55
C ALA A 210 -0.63 13.47 -2.35
N ASP A 211 0.45 12.75 -2.62
CA ASP A 211 1.45 12.29 -1.64
C ASP A 211 2.84 12.78 -2.07
N LEU A 212 3.60 13.30 -1.11
CA LEU A 212 5.03 13.56 -1.22
C LEU A 212 5.76 12.52 -0.38
N GLY A 213 6.63 11.73 -1.00
CA GLY A 213 7.40 10.68 -0.36
C GLY A 213 8.90 10.94 -0.40
N TYR A 214 9.60 10.47 0.61
CA TYR A 214 11.04 10.40 0.64
C TYR A 214 11.49 9.01 1.07
N ARG A 215 12.26 8.34 0.20
CA ARG A 215 12.88 7.05 0.50
C ARG A 215 14.10 7.27 1.38
N LEU A 216 14.06 6.70 2.59
CA LEU A 216 15.11 6.84 3.60
C LEU A 216 16.23 5.81 3.40
N SER A 217 15.89 4.63 2.91
CA SER A 217 16.83 3.52 2.68
C SER A 217 16.38 2.62 1.52
N PRO A 218 17.30 1.91 0.85
CA PRO A 218 18.78 1.98 0.98
C PRO A 218 19.36 3.33 0.59
N ASP A 219 20.58 3.63 1.03
CA ASP A 219 21.24 4.94 0.86
C ASP A 219 21.47 5.33 -0.62
N ASP A 220 21.73 4.34 -1.46
CA ASP A 220 22.00 4.51 -2.91
C ASP A 220 20.74 4.89 -3.72
N VAL A 221 19.55 4.61 -3.17
CA VAL A 221 18.27 4.90 -3.82
C VAL A 221 17.41 5.94 -3.08
N GLN A 222 18.02 6.69 -2.17
CA GLN A 222 17.34 7.82 -1.52
C GLN A 222 16.90 8.84 -2.57
N ALA A 223 15.60 9.15 -2.59
CA ALA A 223 15.00 10.10 -3.52
C ALA A 223 13.65 10.59 -3.03
N LEU A 224 13.27 11.76 -3.50
CA LEU A 224 11.91 12.27 -3.42
C LEU A 224 11.06 11.64 -4.52
N ASN A 225 9.81 11.36 -4.19
CA ASN A 225 8.79 11.03 -5.16
C ASN A 225 7.49 11.81 -4.86
N VAL A 226 6.69 11.98 -5.91
CA VAL A 226 5.39 12.64 -5.82
C VAL A 226 4.37 11.77 -6.52
N SER A 227 3.25 11.54 -5.86
CA SER A 227 2.11 10.85 -6.45
C SER A 227 0.91 11.78 -6.40
N ALA A 228 0.14 11.84 -7.48
CA ALA A 228 -1.10 12.59 -7.51
C ALA A 228 -2.16 11.82 -8.29
N GLY A 229 -3.42 11.94 -7.86
CA GLY A 229 -4.51 11.23 -8.51
C GLY A 229 -5.86 11.89 -8.32
N ALA A 230 -6.77 11.52 -9.21
CA ALA A 230 -8.16 11.91 -9.18
C ALA A 230 -9.05 10.69 -9.39
N GLU A 231 -10.15 10.61 -8.64
CA GLU A 231 -11.21 9.60 -8.79
C GLU A 231 -12.52 10.32 -8.95
N TYR A 232 -13.22 9.99 -10.02
CA TYR A 232 -14.60 10.39 -10.25
C TYR A 232 -15.51 9.20 -9.96
N ALA A 233 -16.48 9.39 -9.07
CA ALA A 233 -17.48 8.38 -8.74
C ALA A 233 -18.88 8.86 -9.18
N TRP A 234 -19.60 7.99 -9.88
CA TRP A 234 -20.99 8.18 -10.26
C TRP A 234 -21.89 7.24 -9.49
N MET A 235 -22.86 7.79 -8.77
CA MET A 235 -23.80 7.06 -7.89
C MET A 235 -23.11 6.18 -6.81
N GLU A 236 -21.86 6.42 -6.48
CA GLU A 236 -21.01 5.53 -5.66
C GLU A 236 -20.83 4.11 -6.25
N HIS A 237 -21.30 3.85 -7.47
CA HIS A 237 -21.27 2.54 -8.10
C HIS A 237 -20.22 2.41 -9.20
N LEU A 238 -19.95 3.47 -9.92
CA LEU A 238 -18.96 3.48 -11.01
C LEU A 238 -17.86 4.48 -10.69
N MET A 239 -16.62 4.05 -10.75
CA MET A 239 -15.44 4.88 -10.49
C MET A 239 -14.54 4.89 -11.71
N LEU A 240 -14.07 6.09 -12.07
CA LEU A 240 -13.00 6.30 -13.04
C LEU A 240 -11.86 7.01 -12.34
N ARG A 241 -10.64 6.57 -12.62
CA ARG A 241 -9.44 7.03 -11.92
C ARG A 241 -8.34 7.37 -12.90
N GLY A 242 -7.56 8.38 -12.54
CA GLY A 242 -6.35 8.72 -13.24
C GLY A 242 -5.32 9.26 -12.27
N GLY A 243 -4.05 9.04 -12.55
CA GLY A 243 -2.99 9.50 -11.68
C GLY A 243 -1.65 9.63 -12.38
N TYR A 244 -0.73 10.21 -11.66
CA TYR A 244 0.65 10.34 -12.09
C TYR A 244 1.59 10.13 -10.92
N HIS A 245 2.64 9.36 -11.16
CA HIS A 245 3.77 9.19 -10.25
C HIS A 245 4.99 9.85 -10.87
N TYR A 246 5.65 10.68 -10.09
CA TYR A 246 6.96 11.25 -10.40
C TYR A 246 8.00 10.65 -9.48
N GLY A 247 9.02 10.05 -10.05
CA GLY A 247 10.18 9.49 -9.35
C GLY A 247 11.48 9.75 -10.09
N ASP A 248 12.61 9.49 -9.44
CA ASP A 248 13.93 9.58 -10.04
C ASP A 248 14.33 8.22 -10.63
N LYS A 249 14.31 8.12 -11.96
CA LYS A 249 14.70 6.89 -12.69
C LYS A 249 16.13 6.43 -12.39
N ASN A 250 17.04 7.38 -12.07
CA ASN A 250 18.43 7.05 -11.73
C ASN A 250 18.53 6.41 -10.33
N LYS A 251 17.47 6.52 -9.54
CA LYS A 251 17.31 5.92 -8.20
C LYS A 251 16.33 4.73 -8.20
N GLY A 252 16.03 4.19 -9.40
CA GLY A 252 15.15 3.05 -9.56
C GLY A 252 13.65 3.36 -9.36
N ASP A 253 13.26 4.61 -9.50
CA ASP A 253 11.87 5.07 -9.35
C ASP A 253 11.46 5.86 -10.60
N ALA A 254 10.90 5.17 -11.60
CA ALA A 254 10.51 5.79 -12.86
C ALA A 254 9.20 6.56 -12.73
N SER A 255 9.07 7.65 -13.49
CA SER A 255 7.81 8.38 -13.60
C SER A 255 6.86 7.69 -14.58
N TYR A 256 5.57 7.63 -14.24
CA TYR A 256 4.52 7.01 -15.07
C TYR A 256 3.15 7.64 -14.84
N ALA A 257 2.27 7.52 -15.85
CA ALA A 257 0.85 7.84 -15.73
C ALA A 257 0.05 6.55 -15.49
N THR A 258 -1.06 6.68 -14.80
CA THR A 258 -1.94 5.57 -14.44
C THR A 258 -3.39 5.88 -14.75
N ALA A 259 -4.18 4.85 -15.06
CA ALA A 259 -5.62 4.93 -15.21
C ALA A 259 -6.26 3.66 -14.65
N GLY A 260 -7.52 3.76 -14.24
CA GLY A 260 -8.26 2.62 -13.73
C GLY A 260 -9.74 2.89 -13.66
N ALA A 261 -10.50 1.82 -13.45
CA ALA A 261 -11.94 1.87 -13.25
C ALA A 261 -12.31 0.93 -12.12
N GLY A 262 -13.45 1.17 -11.48
CA GLY A 262 -13.99 0.31 -10.44
C GLY A 262 -15.51 0.31 -10.46
N VAL A 263 -16.08 -0.75 -9.93
CA VAL A 263 -17.52 -0.87 -9.71
C VAL A 263 -17.80 -1.34 -8.29
N GLU A 264 -18.81 -0.76 -7.68
CA GLU A 264 -19.30 -1.17 -6.37
C GLU A 264 -20.79 -1.50 -6.43
N TYR A 265 -21.15 -2.66 -5.92
CA TYR A 265 -22.53 -3.09 -5.82
C TYR A 265 -22.75 -3.95 -4.57
N ALA A 266 -23.75 -3.62 -3.77
CA ALA A 266 -24.16 -4.37 -2.58
C ALA A 266 -23.01 -4.65 -1.58
N GLY A 267 -22.06 -3.72 -1.44
CA GLY A 267 -20.90 -3.86 -0.56
C GLY A 267 -19.75 -4.70 -1.14
N VAL A 268 -19.83 -5.12 -2.41
CA VAL A 268 -18.74 -5.74 -3.16
C VAL A 268 -18.12 -4.71 -4.08
N HIS A 269 -16.81 -4.56 -3.97
CA HIS A 269 -16.03 -3.62 -4.77
C HIS A 269 -15.08 -4.39 -5.68
N LEU A 270 -15.09 -4.07 -6.96
CA LEU A 270 -14.22 -4.63 -8.00
C LEU A 270 -13.47 -3.50 -8.71
N ASP A 271 -12.16 -3.61 -8.79
CA ASP A 271 -11.27 -2.66 -9.45
C ASP A 271 -10.44 -3.33 -10.55
#